data_be7a8ce30768b66e0bc7510860db38b4
#
_entry.id   be7a8ce30768b66e0bc7510860db38b4
#
_cell.length_a   1.000
_cell.length_b   1.000
_cell.length_c   1.000
_cell.angle_alpha   90.00
_cell.angle_beta   90.00
_cell.angle_gamma   90.00
#
_symmetry.space_group_name_H-M   'P 1'
#
loop_
_entity.id
_entity.type
_entity.pdbx_description
1 polymer ?
#
loop_
_entity_poly.entity_id
_entity_poly.type
_entity_poly.pdbx_seq_one_letter_code
_entity_poly.pdbx_strand_id
1 'polypeptide(L)'
;MSLDVGKIKEDFPVLQRNINGKPLIYLDSANTSQKPASVMNAMEDYYRKFNANVHRGSYQLANEATAILEGARDKVQSFINANSRKEIVFTKNATEAMNLISNTWGRENLSCGDAIVLTELEHHANIVPWQMLAAEKDFEIRWIKIDDDGHLDLSDFDQLIDGAKLLSFAAMSNVLGTFTPVQDLTERAHELGMVVHADASQYTPHSDTDVQALGVDFLTFTGHKLLGPMGIGVLWGKEKLLDSMPPFLGGGEMILNVTKEGFSTNELPWKFEAGTPMVAEAAGIGAAIDYLSNIGMNEIRNHEIELTDYALKKLTSEFGETISIFGPKDANERGGVISFTFDGAHPHDISQVLDEENICIRAGHHCAKPLMQVLNVGATSRVSMYLYNDQSDIDALVAGLHKVRNLFTL
;
A
#
# COMPACT_ATOMS: atom_id res chain seq x y z
N MET A 1 10.30 -12.13 -20.74
CA MET A 1 11.80 -12.11 -20.57
C MET A 1 12.05 -11.83 -19.10
N SER A 2 13.07 -12.44 -18.48
CA SER A 2 13.41 -12.08 -17.10
C SER A 2 13.87 -10.63 -17.02
N LEU A 3 13.52 -9.92 -15.94
CA LEU A 3 13.96 -8.53 -15.71
C LEU A 3 15.50 -8.47 -15.64
N ASP A 4 16.08 -7.45 -16.29
CA ASP A 4 17.49 -7.11 -16.09
C ASP A 4 17.62 -6.27 -14.81
N VAL A 5 17.66 -6.96 -13.67
CA VAL A 5 17.70 -6.34 -12.34
C VAL A 5 18.97 -5.50 -12.16
N GLY A 6 20.10 -5.92 -12.76
CA GLY A 6 21.35 -5.15 -12.71
C GLY A 6 21.17 -3.75 -13.30
N LYS A 7 20.56 -3.68 -14.48
CA LYS A 7 20.26 -2.42 -15.14
C LYS A 7 19.21 -1.60 -14.37
N ILE A 8 18.18 -2.25 -13.81
CA ILE A 8 17.18 -1.59 -13.00
C ILE A 8 17.80 -0.95 -11.74
N LYS A 9 18.71 -1.68 -11.04
CA LYS A 9 19.41 -1.15 -9.84
C LYS A 9 20.16 0.17 -10.14
N GLU A 10 20.69 0.36 -11.35
CA GLU A 10 21.41 1.59 -11.74
C GLU A 10 20.52 2.84 -11.69
N ASP A 11 19.21 2.69 -11.93
CA ASP A 11 18.24 3.78 -11.87
C ASP A 11 17.97 4.28 -10.45
N PHE A 12 18.38 3.54 -9.41
CA PHE A 12 18.12 3.83 -8.00
C PHE A 12 19.38 4.31 -7.27
N PRO A 13 19.60 5.62 -7.13
CA PRO A 13 20.84 6.17 -6.55
C PRO A 13 21.17 5.68 -5.15
N VAL A 14 20.15 5.43 -4.31
CA VAL A 14 20.36 4.92 -2.94
C VAL A 14 20.96 3.52 -2.97
N LEU A 15 20.59 2.68 -3.94
CA LEU A 15 21.09 1.31 -4.06
C LEU A 15 22.55 1.24 -4.55
N GLN A 16 23.10 2.37 -5.05
CA GLN A 16 24.53 2.48 -5.42
C GLN A 16 25.43 2.76 -4.22
N ARG A 17 24.85 2.92 -3.02
CA ARG A 17 25.64 3.22 -1.82
C ARG A 17 26.49 2.02 -1.39
N ASN A 18 27.71 2.32 -1.04
CA ASN A 18 28.62 1.40 -0.37
C ASN A 18 28.86 1.93 1.05
N ILE A 19 28.57 1.15 2.07
CA ILE A 19 28.74 1.54 3.48
C ILE A 19 29.76 0.59 4.10
N ASN A 20 30.86 1.16 4.62
CA ASN A 20 31.98 0.39 5.21
C ASN A 20 32.55 -0.69 4.27
N GLY A 21 32.59 -0.40 2.96
CA GLY A 21 33.15 -1.32 1.95
C GLY A 21 32.19 -2.44 1.49
N LYS A 22 30.92 -2.43 1.96
CA LYS A 22 29.90 -3.41 1.55
C LYS A 22 28.77 -2.71 0.79
N PRO A 23 28.19 -3.33 -0.26
CA PRO A 23 27.04 -2.78 -0.96
C PRO A 23 25.81 -2.76 -0.05
N LEU A 24 24.91 -1.79 -0.28
CA LEU A 24 23.63 -1.74 0.40
C LEU A 24 22.66 -2.79 -0.19
N ILE A 25 22.11 -3.62 0.67
CA ILE A 25 21.08 -4.62 0.33
C ILE A 25 19.79 -4.18 1.00
N TYR A 26 18.82 -3.74 0.20
CA TYR A 26 17.58 -3.17 0.71
C TYR A 26 16.42 -4.14 0.56
N LEU A 27 16.01 -4.75 1.67
CA LEU A 27 14.94 -5.74 1.79
C LEU A 27 13.79 -5.25 2.70
N ASP A 28 13.47 -3.95 2.64
CA ASP A 28 12.38 -3.33 3.44
C ASP A 28 11.38 -2.55 2.56
N SER A 29 11.13 -3.02 1.34
CA SER A 29 10.28 -2.33 0.35
C SER A 29 8.80 -2.22 0.79
N ALA A 30 8.28 -3.18 1.57
CA ALA A 30 6.93 -3.11 2.11
C ALA A 30 6.72 -1.98 3.14
N ASN A 31 7.80 -1.42 3.68
CA ASN A 31 7.78 -0.21 4.53
C ASN A 31 7.78 1.05 3.66
N THR A 32 8.76 1.18 2.77
CA THR A 32 8.85 2.18 1.70
C THR A 32 9.75 1.66 0.59
N SER A 33 9.35 1.79 -0.67
CA SER A 33 10.22 1.43 -1.80
C SER A 33 11.32 2.48 -2.00
N GLN A 34 12.42 2.12 -2.66
CA GLN A 34 13.40 3.09 -3.16
C GLN A 34 12.83 3.87 -4.36
N LYS A 35 13.44 5.01 -4.68
CA LYS A 35 12.97 5.91 -5.73
C LYS A 35 13.95 5.94 -6.89
N PRO A 36 13.50 5.72 -8.13
CA PRO A 36 14.36 5.90 -9.29
C PRO A 36 14.68 7.38 -9.51
N ALA A 37 15.79 7.67 -10.16
CA ALA A 37 16.22 9.02 -10.45
C ALA A 37 15.17 9.83 -11.23
N SER A 38 14.40 9.18 -12.10
CA SER A 38 13.31 9.82 -12.87
C SER A 38 12.24 10.47 -11.97
N VAL A 39 11.89 9.84 -10.86
CA VAL A 39 10.91 10.36 -9.90
C VAL A 39 11.46 11.60 -9.18
N MET A 40 12.70 11.54 -8.71
CA MET A 40 13.35 12.68 -8.04
C MET A 40 13.53 13.85 -9.00
N ASN A 41 13.92 13.58 -10.24
CA ASN A 41 14.09 14.58 -11.28
C ASN A 41 12.75 15.26 -11.63
N ALA A 42 11.64 14.52 -11.70
CA ALA A 42 10.31 15.09 -11.96
C ALA A 42 9.90 16.09 -10.87
N MET A 43 10.15 15.76 -9.60
CA MET A 43 9.87 16.65 -8.47
C MET A 43 10.79 17.88 -8.47
N GLU A 44 12.09 17.70 -8.73
CA GLU A 44 13.05 18.79 -8.83
C GLU A 44 12.71 19.73 -9.98
N ASP A 45 12.36 19.18 -11.15
CA ASP A 45 11.96 19.93 -12.33
C ASP A 45 10.73 20.79 -12.08
N TYR A 46 9.73 20.28 -11.34
CA TYR A 46 8.59 21.10 -10.94
C TYR A 46 9.05 22.35 -10.18
N TYR A 47 9.83 22.22 -9.12
CA TYR A 47 10.29 23.37 -8.34
C TYR A 47 11.23 24.31 -9.11
N ARG A 48 12.06 23.78 -9.98
CA ARG A 48 13.03 24.60 -10.75
C ARG A 48 12.42 25.30 -11.94
N LYS A 49 11.39 24.72 -12.59
CA LYS A 49 10.91 25.17 -13.89
C LYS A 49 9.45 25.60 -13.90
N PHE A 50 8.60 25.00 -13.06
CA PHE A 50 7.14 25.08 -13.15
C PHE A 50 6.44 25.53 -11.87
N ASN A 51 7.18 25.91 -10.83
CA ASN A 51 6.62 26.22 -9.52
C ASN A 51 5.63 27.40 -9.56
N ALA A 52 4.35 27.08 -9.56
CA ALA A 52 3.25 28.03 -9.46
C ALA A 52 2.05 27.35 -8.77
N ASN A 53 1.14 28.17 -8.22
CA ASN A 53 -0.15 27.63 -7.76
C ASN A 53 -1.01 27.25 -8.97
N VAL A 54 -1.82 26.21 -8.81
CA VAL A 54 -2.62 25.59 -9.87
C VAL A 54 -4.03 26.16 -9.96
N HIS A 55 -4.76 25.85 -11.03
CA HIS A 55 -6.18 26.08 -11.34
C HIS A 55 -6.58 27.57 -11.45
N ARG A 56 -6.19 28.45 -10.53
CA ARG A 56 -6.69 29.84 -10.44
C ARG A 56 -5.79 30.91 -11.07
N GLY A 57 -4.60 30.52 -11.51
CA GLY A 57 -3.67 31.45 -12.18
C GLY A 57 -4.05 31.65 -13.65
N SER A 58 -4.13 32.92 -14.09
CA SER A 58 -4.40 33.25 -15.49
C SER A 58 -3.10 33.54 -16.30
N TYR A 59 -1.99 32.90 -15.92
CA TYR A 59 -0.69 33.04 -16.54
C TYR A 59 -0.10 31.68 -16.92
N GLN A 60 0.80 31.67 -17.92
CA GLN A 60 1.32 30.43 -18.50
C GLN A 60 1.88 29.44 -17.47
N LEU A 61 2.69 29.90 -16.51
CA LEU A 61 3.32 29.04 -15.50
C LEU A 61 2.29 28.30 -14.63
N ALA A 62 1.15 28.96 -14.30
CA ALA A 62 0.08 28.29 -13.57
C ALA A 62 -0.64 27.22 -14.40
N ASN A 63 -0.78 27.47 -15.71
CA ASN A 63 -1.34 26.48 -16.63
C ASN A 63 -0.41 25.26 -16.77
N GLU A 64 0.89 25.47 -16.83
CA GLU A 64 1.90 24.41 -16.87
C GLU A 64 1.90 23.59 -15.57
N ALA A 65 1.86 24.25 -14.41
CA ALA A 65 1.74 23.57 -13.11
C ALA A 65 0.44 22.77 -12.99
N THR A 66 -0.69 23.32 -13.46
CA THR A 66 -1.98 22.62 -13.51
C THR A 66 -1.92 21.40 -14.41
N ALA A 67 -1.28 21.51 -15.57
CA ALA A 67 -1.11 20.38 -16.49
C ALA A 67 -0.27 19.25 -15.88
N ILE A 68 0.72 19.56 -15.04
CA ILE A 68 1.52 18.57 -14.32
C ILE A 68 0.63 17.82 -13.29
N LEU A 69 -0.14 18.54 -12.48
CA LEU A 69 -1.03 17.95 -11.46
C LEU A 69 -2.09 17.07 -12.11
N GLU A 70 -2.81 17.60 -13.08
CA GLU A 70 -3.91 16.89 -13.73
C GLU A 70 -3.40 15.76 -14.64
N GLY A 71 -2.24 15.94 -15.28
CA GLY A 71 -1.57 14.88 -16.04
C GLY A 71 -1.13 13.71 -15.16
N ALA A 72 -0.72 13.96 -13.91
CA ALA A 72 -0.44 12.88 -12.95
C ALA A 72 -1.73 12.13 -12.57
N ARG A 73 -2.85 12.85 -12.42
CA ARG A 73 -4.18 12.25 -12.17
C ARG A 73 -4.62 11.35 -13.33
N ASP A 74 -4.41 11.78 -14.57
CA ASP A 74 -4.71 10.97 -15.76
C ASP A 74 -3.86 9.71 -15.81
N LYS A 75 -2.59 9.77 -15.41
CA LYS A 75 -1.73 8.59 -15.32
C LYS A 75 -2.21 7.62 -14.25
N VAL A 76 -2.61 8.11 -13.07
CA VAL A 76 -3.22 7.26 -12.03
C VAL A 76 -4.49 6.61 -12.55
N GLN A 77 -5.39 7.39 -13.17
CA GLN A 77 -6.62 6.87 -13.77
C GLN A 77 -6.35 5.72 -14.74
N SER A 78 -5.40 5.92 -15.66
CA SER A 78 -5.06 4.92 -16.67
C SER A 78 -4.38 3.70 -16.06
N PHE A 79 -3.52 3.89 -15.05
CA PHE A 79 -2.75 2.84 -14.40
C PHE A 79 -3.63 1.84 -13.63
N ILE A 80 -4.72 2.32 -13.03
CA ILE A 80 -5.66 1.45 -12.31
C ILE A 80 -6.94 1.16 -13.11
N ASN A 81 -6.98 1.51 -14.39
CA ASN A 81 -8.13 1.35 -15.28
C ASN A 81 -9.44 1.97 -14.73
N ALA A 82 -9.35 3.17 -14.11
CA ALA A 82 -10.54 3.89 -13.64
C ALA A 82 -11.31 4.53 -14.80
N ASN A 83 -12.65 4.65 -14.67
CA ASN A 83 -13.51 5.17 -15.72
C ASN A 83 -13.30 6.67 -15.97
N SER A 84 -12.97 7.43 -14.92
CA SER A 84 -12.88 8.88 -14.96
C SER A 84 -11.82 9.42 -14.01
N ARG A 85 -11.15 10.52 -14.38
CA ARG A 85 -10.28 11.27 -13.45
C ARG A 85 -11.04 11.82 -12.24
N LYS A 86 -12.35 11.99 -12.31
CA LYS A 86 -13.21 12.40 -11.19
C LYS A 86 -13.24 11.39 -10.06
N GLU A 87 -12.89 10.14 -10.35
CA GLU A 87 -12.80 9.05 -9.39
C GLU A 87 -11.47 9.01 -8.63
N ILE A 88 -10.49 9.86 -9.01
CA ILE A 88 -9.15 9.90 -8.43
C ILE A 88 -9.02 11.11 -7.50
N VAL A 89 -8.89 10.87 -6.21
CA VAL A 89 -8.66 11.88 -5.18
C VAL A 89 -7.24 11.75 -4.64
N PHE A 90 -6.45 12.81 -4.71
CA PHE A 90 -5.14 12.85 -4.07
C PHE A 90 -5.26 13.14 -2.59
N THR A 91 -4.57 12.37 -1.79
CA THR A 91 -4.47 12.49 -0.32
C THR A 91 -2.99 12.51 0.07
N LYS A 92 -2.66 12.81 1.33
CA LYS A 92 -1.26 12.75 1.80
C LYS A 92 -0.67 11.33 1.78
N ASN A 93 -1.51 10.33 2.00
CA ASN A 93 -1.16 8.90 2.03
C ASN A 93 -2.45 8.07 2.11
N ALA A 94 -2.33 6.75 2.01
CA ALA A 94 -3.46 5.83 2.15
C ALA A 94 -4.18 5.95 3.51
N THR A 95 -3.48 6.28 4.59
CA THR A 95 -4.10 6.50 5.91
C THR A 95 -5.10 7.66 5.87
N GLU A 96 -4.76 8.79 5.23
CA GLU A 96 -5.69 9.90 5.05
C GLU A 96 -6.87 9.49 4.15
N ALA A 97 -6.63 8.71 3.10
CA ALA A 97 -7.69 8.19 2.23
C ALA A 97 -8.71 7.33 3.00
N MET A 98 -8.24 6.42 3.85
CA MET A 98 -9.11 5.59 4.71
C MET A 98 -9.87 6.42 5.75
N ASN A 99 -9.22 7.43 6.34
CA ASN A 99 -9.89 8.38 7.23
C ASN A 99 -10.94 9.21 6.49
N LEU A 100 -10.69 9.59 5.23
CA LEU A 100 -11.66 10.27 4.39
C LEU A 100 -12.91 9.38 4.22
N ILE A 101 -12.76 8.11 3.84
CA ILE A 101 -13.90 7.19 3.68
C ILE A 101 -14.67 7.06 5.00
N SER A 102 -13.99 6.80 6.12
CA SER A 102 -14.66 6.59 7.40
C SER A 102 -15.37 7.84 7.91
N ASN A 103 -14.77 9.03 7.74
CA ASN A 103 -15.32 10.30 8.23
C ASN A 103 -16.33 10.96 7.28
N THR A 104 -16.50 10.44 6.08
CA THR A 104 -17.52 10.93 5.13
C THR A 104 -18.56 9.83 4.90
N TRP A 105 -18.28 8.84 4.06
CA TRP A 105 -19.21 7.75 3.80
C TRP A 105 -19.64 7.03 5.09
N GLY A 106 -18.68 6.68 5.96
CA GLY A 106 -18.98 5.98 7.21
C GLY A 106 -19.88 6.77 8.13
N ARG A 107 -19.63 8.08 8.31
CA ARG A 107 -20.47 8.94 9.14
C ARG A 107 -21.90 9.09 8.64
N GLU A 108 -22.10 9.12 7.34
CA GLU A 108 -23.43 9.27 6.74
C GLU A 108 -24.23 7.96 6.72
N ASN A 109 -23.55 6.81 6.59
CA ASN A 109 -24.20 5.53 6.31
C ASN A 109 -24.22 4.56 7.48
N LEU A 110 -23.41 4.77 8.54
CA LEU A 110 -23.34 3.90 9.71
C LEU A 110 -24.03 4.53 10.93
N SER A 111 -24.77 3.70 11.68
CA SER A 111 -25.53 4.06 12.88
C SER A 111 -25.46 2.94 13.90
N CYS A 112 -25.98 3.18 15.11
CA CYS A 112 -26.11 2.17 16.15
C CYS A 112 -26.87 0.93 15.65
N GLY A 113 -26.28 -0.25 15.89
CA GLY A 113 -26.79 -1.53 15.46
C GLY A 113 -26.40 -1.99 14.06
N ASP A 114 -25.74 -1.13 13.26
CA ASP A 114 -25.13 -1.54 12.00
C ASP A 114 -23.87 -2.37 12.24
N ALA A 115 -23.34 -3.01 11.19
CA ALA A 115 -22.07 -3.72 11.23
C ALA A 115 -21.20 -3.39 10.02
N ILE A 116 -19.89 -3.47 10.22
CA ILE A 116 -18.88 -3.54 9.16
C ILE A 116 -18.03 -4.79 9.34
N VAL A 117 -17.38 -5.25 8.28
CA VAL A 117 -16.51 -6.42 8.30
C VAL A 117 -15.09 -6.02 7.91
N LEU A 118 -14.12 -6.39 8.73
CA LEU A 118 -12.69 -6.27 8.49
C LEU A 118 -12.06 -7.66 8.48
N THR A 119 -10.76 -7.74 8.14
CA THR A 119 -10.01 -9.00 8.22
C THR A 119 -8.90 -8.92 9.27
N GLU A 120 -8.41 -10.08 9.73
CA GLU A 120 -7.24 -10.14 10.62
C GLU A 120 -5.91 -9.76 9.93
N LEU A 121 -5.92 -9.59 8.59
CA LEU A 121 -4.77 -9.17 7.80
C LEU A 121 -4.53 -7.66 7.78
N GLU A 122 -5.37 -6.85 8.42
CA GLU A 122 -5.41 -5.41 8.24
C GLU A 122 -4.18 -4.68 8.82
N HIS A 123 -3.71 -3.69 8.05
CA HIS A 123 -2.85 -2.64 8.58
C HIS A 123 -3.65 -1.73 9.53
N HIS A 124 -3.00 -1.17 10.57
CA HIS A 124 -3.66 -0.25 11.53
C HIS A 124 -4.43 0.89 10.86
N ALA A 125 -4.01 1.34 9.68
CA ALA A 125 -4.69 2.42 8.96
C ALA A 125 -6.10 2.04 8.51
N ASN A 126 -6.38 0.74 8.29
CA ASN A 126 -7.70 0.22 7.96
C ASN A 126 -8.44 -0.36 9.18
N ILE A 127 -7.93 -0.19 10.38
CA ILE A 127 -8.58 -0.61 11.64
C ILE A 127 -9.00 0.61 12.44
N VAL A 128 -8.03 1.47 12.76
CA VAL A 128 -8.21 2.54 13.75
C VAL A 128 -9.29 3.56 13.35
N PRO A 129 -9.41 4.02 12.10
CA PRO A 129 -10.48 4.94 11.73
C PRO A 129 -11.89 4.37 11.97
N TRP A 130 -12.07 3.06 11.72
CA TRP A 130 -13.32 2.37 11.97
C TRP A 130 -13.62 2.19 13.46
N GLN A 131 -12.59 1.85 14.26
CA GLN A 131 -12.73 1.77 15.72
C GLN A 131 -13.09 3.13 16.33
N MET A 132 -12.48 4.23 15.84
CA MET A 132 -12.83 5.58 16.28
C MET A 132 -14.29 5.89 15.96
N LEU A 133 -14.72 5.60 14.75
CA LEU A 133 -16.11 5.86 14.33
C LEU A 133 -17.11 4.93 15.05
N ALA A 134 -16.75 3.66 15.29
CA ALA A 134 -17.59 2.73 16.05
C ALA A 134 -17.79 3.19 17.49
N ALA A 135 -16.75 3.73 18.13
CA ALA A 135 -16.86 4.29 19.47
C ALA A 135 -17.83 5.51 19.55
N GLU A 136 -18.00 6.26 18.44
CA GLU A 136 -18.93 7.39 18.38
C GLU A 136 -20.36 6.98 18.01
N LYS A 137 -20.49 5.98 17.12
CA LYS A 137 -21.75 5.65 16.44
C LYS A 137 -22.40 4.35 16.95
N ASP A 138 -21.68 3.57 17.75
CA ASP A 138 -22.15 2.30 18.36
C ASP A 138 -22.57 1.25 17.32
N PHE A 139 -21.73 1.04 16.30
CA PHE A 139 -21.85 -0.07 15.34
C PHE A 139 -20.83 -1.16 15.62
N GLU A 140 -21.10 -2.38 15.14
CA GLU A 140 -20.26 -3.57 15.32
C GLU A 140 -19.13 -3.62 14.27
N ILE A 141 -17.93 -4.09 14.69
CA ILE A 141 -16.85 -4.49 13.79
C ILE A 141 -16.69 -6.01 13.88
N ARG A 142 -16.98 -6.72 12.80
CA ARG A 142 -16.80 -8.17 12.67
C ARG A 142 -15.50 -8.48 11.96
N TRP A 143 -14.94 -9.66 12.21
CA TRP A 143 -13.61 -10.02 11.72
C TRP A 143 -13.63 -11.32 10.96
N ILE A 144 -13.15 -11.31 9.71
CA ILE A 144 -12.80 -12.52 8.97
C ILE A 144 -11.45 -12.99 9.49
N LYS A 145 -11.40 -14.23 9.96
CA LYS A 145 -10.20 -14.85 10.50
C LYS A 145 -9.26 -15.31 9.39
N ILE A 146 -8.03 -15.66 9.78
CA ILE A 146 -7.11 -16.38 8.91
C ILE A 146 -6.98 -17.84 9.34
N ASP A 147 -6.64 -18.70 8.37
CA ASP A 147 -6.24 -20.09 8.63
C ASP A 147 -4.75 -20.20 9.02
N ASP A 148 -4.28 -21.41 9.26
CA ASP A 148 -2.89 -21.69 9.67
C ASP A 148 -1.87 -21.37 8.58
N ASP A 149 -2.24 -21.32 7.31
CA ASP A 149 -1.40 -20.93 6.17
C ASP A 149 -1.46 -19.42 5.88
N GLY A 150 -2.28 -18.67 6.62
CA GLY A 150 -2.40 -17.21 6.52
C GLY A 150 -3.32 -16.73 5.41
N HIS A 151 -4.20 -17.56 4.88
CA HIS A 151 -5.30 -17.17 4.01
C HIS A 151 -6.54 -16.80 4.83
N LEU A 152 -7.47 -16.06 4.22
CA LEU A 152 -8.75 -15.77 4.85
C LEU A 152 -9.57 -17.06 4.99
N ASP A 153 -10.04 -17.35 6.20
CA ASP A 153 -11.01 -18.40 6.44
C ASP A 153 -12.42 -17.89 6.07
N LEU A 154 -12.92 -18.36 4.95
CA LEU A 154 -14.22 -17.97 4.41
C LEU A 154 -15.36 -18.93 4.78
N SER A 155 -15.13 -19.85 5.71
CA SER A 155 -16.13 -20.85 6.13
C SER A 155 -17.41 -20.20 6.68
N ASP A 156 -17.27 -19.13 7.48
CA ASP A 156 -18.36 -18.38 8.10
C ASP A 156 -18.65 -17.04 7.38
N PHE A 157 -18.10 -16.83 6.18
CA PHE A 157 -18.13 -15.54 5.50
C PHE A 157 -19.54 -14.99 5.31
N ASP A 158 -20.47 -15.80 4.80
CA ASP A 158 -21.85 -15.38 4.54
C ASP A 158 -22.57 -14.95 5.82
N GLN A 159 -22.26 -15.59 6.96
CA GLN A 159 -22.80 -15.20 8.25
C GLN A 159 -22.18 -13.89 8.75
N LEU A 160 -20.89 -13.68 8.54
CA LEU A 160 -20.19 -12.47 8.96
C LEU A 160 -20.66 -11.22 8.20
N ILE A 161 -20.95 -11.35 6.91
CA ILE A 161 -21.39 -10.24 6.07
C ILE A 161 -22.91 -9.98 6.14
N ASP A 162 -23.70 -10.90 6.69
CA ASP A 162 -25.15 -10.74 6.77
C ASP A 162 -25.52 -9.47 7.57
N GLY A 163 -26.28 -8.57 6.94
CA GLY A 163 -26.70 -7.29 7.50
C GLY A 163 -25.57 -6.26 7.70
N ALA A 164 -24.33 -6.56 7.30
CA ALA A 164 -23.25 -5.59 7.32
C ALA A 164 -23.36 -4.60 6.16
N LYS A 165 -22.86 -3.37 6.32
CA LYS A 165 -22.93 -2.30 5.32
C LYS A 165 -21.63 -2.08 4.56
N LEU A 166 -20.50 -2.46 5.14
CA LEU A 166 -19.18 -2.31 4.55
C LEU A 166 -18.37 -3.59 4.76
N LEU A 167 -17.70 -4.01 3.70
CA LEU A 167 -16.56 -4.92 3.75
C LEU A 167 -15.30 -4.14 3.42
N SER A 168 -14.31 -4.10 4.33
CA SER A 168 -13.05 -3.40 4.11
C SER A 168 -11.88 -4.31 4.42
N PHE A 169 -10.98 -4.50 3.46
CA PHE A 169 -9.88 -5.46 3.59
C PHE A 169 -8.61 -5.04 2.87
N ALA A 170 -7.47 -5.56 3.36
CA ALA A 170 -6.19 -5.47 2.66
C ALA A 170 -6.18 -6.40 1.44
N ALA A 171 -6.00 -5.85 0.24
CA ALA A 171 -5.89 -6.65 -0.99
C ALA A 171 -4.62 -7.53 -1.01
N MET A 172 -3.59 -7.12 -0.27
CA MET A 172 -2.37 -7.89 0.01
C MET A 172 -1.87 -7.56 1.41
N SER A 173 -1.61 -8.58 2.22
CA SER A 173 -1.07 -8.41 3.57
C SER A 173 0.34 -7.83 3.55
N ASN A 174 0.57 -6.78 4.33
CA ASN A 174 1.90 -6.20 4.53
C ASN A 174 2.81 -7.01 5.47
N VAL A 175 2.29 -8.07 6.07
CA VAL A 175 3.02 -8.98 6.98
C VAL A 175 3.26 -10.32 6.33
N LEU A 176 2.20 -10.98 5.89
CA LEU A 176 2.25 -12.34 5.34
C LEU A 176 2.52 -12.36 3.83
N GLY A 177 2.29 -11.24 3.16
CA GLY A 177 2.31 -11.16 1.71
C GLY A 177 1.07 -11.76 1.05
N THR A 178 0.21 -12.44 1.78
CA THR A 178 -0.99 -13.11 1.28
C THR A 178 -1.83 -12.20 0.41
N PHE A 179 -2.17 -12.65 -0.80
CA PHE A 179 -3.17 -12.00 -1.64
C PHE A 179 -4.57 -12.39 -1.20
N THR A 180 -5.42 -11.38 -1.06
CA THR A 180 -6.85 -11.56 -0.79
C THR A 180 -7.59 -11.83 -2.09
N PRO A 181 -8.57 -12.75 -2.14
CA PRO A 181 -9.41 -12.99 -3.33
C PRO A 181 -10.42 -11.83 -3.53
N VAL A 182 -9.91 -10.65 -3.95
CA VAL A 182 -10.64 -9.37 -3.98
C VAL A 182 -11.94 -9.48 -4.75
N GLN A 183 -11.91 -10.06 -5.95
CA GLN A 183 -13.07 -10.15 -6.83
C GLN A 183 -14.18 -11.03 -6.21
N ASP A 184 -13.83 -12.21 -5.72
CA ASP A 184 -14.79 -13.14 -5.09
C ASP A 184 -15.47 -12.51 -3.88
N LEU A 185 -14.69 -11.89 -2.98
CA LEU A 185 -15.24 -11.20 -1.81
C LEU A 185 -16.14 -10.02 -2.20
N THR A 186 -15.75 -9.29 -3.23
CA THR A 186 -16.52 -8.14 -3.73
C THR A 186 -17.86 -8.58 -4.30
N GLU A 187 -17.88 -9.61 -5.14
CA GLU A 187 -19.11 -10.14 -5.76
C GLU A 187 -20.09 -10.59 -4.67
N ARG A 188 -19.63 -11.39 -3.70
CA ARG A 188 -20.47 -11.88 -2.59
C ARG A 188 -20.99 -10.75 -1.69
N ALA A 189 -20.16 -9.74 -1.38
CA ALA A 189 -20.57 -8.58 -0.60
C ALA A 189 -21.64 -7.73 -1.36
N HIS A 190 -21.47 -7.55 -2.66
CA HIS A 190 -22.42 -6.81 -3.49
C HIS A 190 -23.77 -7.52 -3.61
N GLU A 191 -23.83 -8.86 -3.60
CA GLU A 191 -25.10 -9.61 -3.58
C GLU A 191 -25.96 -9.24 -2.36
N LEU A 192 -25.34 -8.83 -1.26
CA LEU A 192 -26.01 -8.35 -0.03
C LEU A 192 -26.14 -6.82 0.04
N GLY A 193 -25.75 -6.10 -1.01
CA GLY A 193 -25.85 -4.63 -1.08
C GLY A 193 -24.82 -3.88 -0.24
N MET A 194 -23.73 -4.53 0.14
CA MET A 194 -22.62 -3.90 0.88
C MET A 194 -21.78 -3.01 -0.02
N VAL A 195 -21.13 -2.02 0.57
CA VAL A 195 -20.03 -1.28 -0.05
C VAL A 195 -18.72 -1.98 0.25
N VAL A 196 -17.79 -2.00 -0.71
CA VAL A 196 -16.51 -2.69 -0.60
C VAL A 196 -15.34 -1.73 -0.75
N HIS A 197 -14.44 -1.71 0.23
CA HIS A 197 -13.17 -0.98 0.19
C HIS A 197 -11.99 -1.95 0.22
N ALA A 198 -11.04 -1.76 -0.70
CA ALA A 198 -9.77 -2.49 -0.72
C ALA A 198 -8.59 -1.55 -0.37
N ASP A 199 -7.84 -1.88 0.69
CA ASP A 199 -6.51 -1.32 0.91
C ASP A 199 -5.51 -2.01 -0.02
N ALA A 200 -5.16 -1.33 -1.10
CA ALA A 200 -4.24 -1.80 -2.12
C ALA A 200 -2.81 -1.26 -1.93
N SER A 201 -2.47 -0.76 -0.73
CA SER A 201 -1.14 -0.16 -0.46
C SER A 201 0.04 -1.12 -0.70
N GLN A 202 -0.18 -2.42 -0.54
CA GLN A 202 0.79 -3.45 -0.92
C GLN A 202 0.44 -4.14 -2.24
N TYR A 203 -0.80 -4.10 -2.68
CA TYR A 203 -1.26 -4.76 -3.89
C TYR A 203 -0.83 -4.00 -5.15
N THR A 204 -1.15 -2.70 -5.22
CA THR A 204 -0.89 -1.86 -6.41
C THR A 204 0.59 -1.77 -6.82
N PRO A 205 1.59 -1.77 -5.91
CA PRO A 205 2.99 -1.84 -6.30
C PRO A 205 3.42 -3.16 -6.95
N HIS A 206 2.74 -4.27 -6.64
CA HIS A 206 3.20 -5.62 -6.91
C HIS A 206 2.33 -6.41 -7.90
N SER A 207 1.16 -5.87 -8.26
CA SER A 207 0.20 -6.54 -9.13
C SER A 207 -0.50 -5.55 -10.05
N ASP A 208 -0.91 -6.02 -11.23
CA ASP A 208 -1.78 -5.24 -12.10
C ASP A 208 -3.08 -4.90 -11.36
N THR A 209 -3.45 -3.61 -11.38
CA THR A 209 -4.58 -3.10 -10.62
C THR A 209 -5.65 -2.58 -11.58
N ASP A 210 -6.68 -3.38 -11.80
CA ASP A 210 -7.84 -3.02 -12.61
C ASP A 210 -9.07 -2.87 -11.72
N VAL A 211 -9.44 -1.63 -11.37
CA VAL A 211 -10.58 -1.38 -10.46
C VAL A 211 -11.91 -1.81 -11.03
N GLN A 212 -12.03 -1.90 -12.37
CA GLN A 212 -13.25 -2.38 -13.01
C GLN A 212 -13.36 -3.90 -12.89
N ALA A 213 -12.26 -4.62 -13.07
CA ALA A 213 -12.21 -6.08 -12.90
C ALA A 213 -12.32 -6.48 -11.42
N LEU A 214 -11.67 -5.76 -10.51
CA LEU A 214 -11.78 -5.99 -9.06
C LEU A 214 -13.19 -5.72 -8.53
N GLY A 215 -13.96 -4.83 -9.18
CA GLY A 215 -15.35 -4.54 -8.86
C GLY A 215 -15.58 -3.70 -7.61
N VAL A 216 -14.57 -3.47 -6.77
CA VAL A 216 -14.65 -2.72 -5.51
C VAL A 216 -15.28 -1.34 -5.67
N ASP A 217 -15.72 -0.73 -4.58
CA ASP A 217 -16.34 0.60 -4.57
C ASP A 217 -15.37 1.71 -4.19
N PHE A 218 -14.39 1.38 -3.35
CA PHE A 218 -13.26 2.22 -2.97
C PHE A 218 -11.97 1.40 -3.04
N LEU A 219 -10.88 2.06 -3.45
CA LEU A 219 -9.54 1.50 -3.42
C LEU A 219 -8.57 2.57 -2.95
N THR A 220 -7.66 2.21 -2.03
CA THR A 220 -6.66 3.15 -1.49
C THR A 220 -5.27 2.62 -1.65
N PHE A 221 -4.33 3.50 -2.03
CA PHE A 221 -2.90 3.16 -2.05
C PHE A 221 -2.03 4.40 -1.80
N THR A 222 -0.71 4.20 -1.67
CA THR A 222 0.23 5.26 -1.30
C THR A 222 1.42 5.33 -2.25
N GLY A 223 1.84 6.55 -2.59
CA GLY A 223 2.93 6.78 -3.54
C GLY A 223 4.27 6.20 -3.08
N HIS A 224 4.59 6.31 -1.78
CA HIS A 224 5.91 5.92 -1.28
C HIS A 224 6.22 4.41 -1.33
N LYS A 225 5.24 3.55 -1.57
CA LYS A 225 5.42 2.11 -1.82
C LYS A 225 5.45 1.78 -3.31
N LEU A 226 4.90 2.67 -4.15
CA LEU A 226 4.79 2.58 -5.60
C LEU A 226 5.95 3.31 -6.31
N LEU A 227 7.18 3.23 -5.81
CA LEU A 227 8.36 3.99 -6.29
C LEU A 227 8.21 5.52 -6.25
N GLY A 228 7.04 6.03 -5.90
CA GLY A 228 6.69 7.44 -5.83
C GLY A 228 7.16 8.12 -4.53
N PRO A 229 6.97 9.42 -4.38
CA PRO A 229 7.40 10.16 -3.20
C PRO A 229 6.53 9.86 -1.97
N MET A 230 7.03 10.23 -0.80
CA MET A 230 6.22 10.42 0.40
C MET A 230 5.29 11.62 0.23
N GLY A 231 4.24 11.72 1.04
CA GLY A 231 3.37 12.89 1.05
C GLY A 231 2.25 12.86 0.02
N ILE A 232 2.12 11.78 -0.76
CA ILE A 232 1.00 11.56 -1.68
C ILE A 232 0.45 10.14 -1.56
N GLY A 233 -0.87 10.03 -1.56
CA GLY A 233 -1.65 8.80 -1.67
C GLY A 233 -2.82 9.01 -2.61
N VAL A 234 -3.53 7.96 -2.89
CA VAL A 234 -4.69 7.95 -3.78
C VAL A 234 -5.85 7.27 -3.09
N LEU A 235 -7.00 7.92 -3.14
CA LEU A 235 -8.31 7.31 -3.01
C LEU A 235 -8.92 7.25 -4.41
N TRP A 236 -9.20 6.05 -4.89
CA TRP A 236 -10.14 5.84 -5.97
C TRP A 236 -11.50 5.46 -5.36
N GLY A 237 -12.58 5.99 -5.94
CA GLY A 237 -13.93 5.62 -5.57
C GLY A 237 -14.89 5.78 -6.74
N LYS A 238 -15.92 4.94 -6.83
CA LYS A 238 -16.97 5.08 -7.85
C LYS A 238 -17.58 6.48 -7.81
N GLU A 239 -17.67 7.17 -8.96
CA GLU A 239 -18.09 8.57 -9.05
C GLU A 239 -19.40 8.85 -8.27
N LYS A 240 -20.38 7.96 -8.38
CA LYS A 240 -21.67 8.11 -7.65
C LYS A 240 -21.51 8.09 -6.13
N LEU A 241 -20.61 7.27 -5.60
CA LEU A 241 -20.35 7.25 -4.16
C LEU A 241 -19.63 8.52 -3.71
N LEU A 242 -18.57 8.91 -4.40
CA LEU A 242 -17.84 10.14 -4.11
C LEU A 242 -18.75 11.37 -4.17
N ASP A 243 -19.65 11.44 -5.16
CA ASP A 243 -20.57 12.56 -5.31
C ASP A 243 -21.57 12.66 -4.14
N SER A 244 -22.03 11.53 -3.62
CA SER A 244 -22.95 11.46 -2.48
C SER A 244 -22.31 11.78 -1.14
N MET A 245 -20.98 11.65 -0.99
CA MET A 245 -20.28 11.86 0.27
C MET A 245 -20.15 13.36 0.59
N PRO A 246 -20.22 13.77 1.88
CA PRO A 246 -19.89 15.14 2.27
C PRO A 246 -18.40 15.43 2.09
N PRO A 247 -17.97 16.71 2.02
CA PRO A 247 -16.54 17.04 1.99
C PRO A 247 -15.85 16.58 3.27
N PHE A 248 -14.56 16.25 3.17
CA PHE A 248 -13.76 15.79 4.31
C PHE A 248 -13.08 16.95 5.04
N LEU A 249 -12.33 17.76 4.29
CA LEU A 249 -11.65 18.93 4.81
C LEU A 249 -12.28 20.20 4.21
N GLY A 250 -12.36 21.26 5.00
CA GLY A 250 -12.86 22.56 4.56
C GLY A 250 -11.72 23.54 4.32
N GLY A 251 -11.79 24.29 3.20
CA GLY A 251 -10.78 25.30 2.87
C GLY A 251 -10.93 25.86 1.46
N GLY A 252 -9.87 26.45 0.95
CA GLY A 252 -9.79 26.81 -0.47
C GLY A 252 -9.74 25.59 -1.35
N GLU A 253 -9.86 25.74 -2.64
CA GLU A 253 -9.87 24.75 -3.72
C GLU A 253 -11.12 23.86 -3.75
N MET A 254 -11.52 23.29 -2.61
CA MET A 254 -12.67 22.38 -2.49
C MET A 254 -14.04 23.09 -2.56
N ILE A 255 -14.07 24.40 -2.59
CA ILE A 255 -15.30 25.21 -2.65
C ILE A 255 -15.53 25.80 -4.04
N LEU A 256 -16.80 25.81 -4.46
CA LEU A 256 -17.26 26.57 -5.62
C LEU A 256 -17.62 28.00 -5.21
N ASN A 257 -18.34 28.16 -4.11
CA ASN A 257 -18.73 29.46 -3.57
C ASN A 257 -18.74 29.47 -2.04
N VAL A 258 -18.43 30.63 -1.43
CA VAL A 258 -18.50 30.87 0.02
C VAL A 258 -19.18 32.21 0.25
N THR A 259 -20.19 32.20 1.14
CA THR A 259 -20.86 33.40 1.63
C THR A 259 -20.74 33.45 3.16
N LYS A 260 -21.31 34.47 3.80
CA LYS A 260 -21.37 34.52 5.27
C LYS A 260 -22.32 33.50 5.87
N GLU A 261 -23.28 33.02 5.09
CA GLU A 261 -24.33 32.10 5.52
C GLU A 261 -23.95 30.61 5.26
N GLY A 262 -22.98 30.34 4.36
CA GLY A 262 -22.58 28.98 4.02
C GLY A 262 -21.67 28.89 2.81
N PHE A 263 -21.47 27.65 2.36
CA PHE A 263 -20.63 27.35 1.20
C PHE A 263 -21.26 26.28 0.31
N SER A 264 -20.79 26.22 -0.95
CA SER A 264 -21.02 25.10 -1.84
C SER A 264 -19.69 24.48 -2.24
N THR A 265 -19.68 23.14 -2.41
CA THR A 265 -18.48 22.38 -2.79
C THR A 265 -18.19 22.51 -4.27
N ASN A 266 -16.92 22.36 -4.62
CA ASN A 266 -16.45 22.18 -5.98
C ASN A 266 -16.89 20.80 -6.52
N GLU A 267 -16.66 20.58 -7.82
CA GLU A 267 -16.86 19.27 -8.46
C GLU A 267 -15.82 18.24 -7.98
N LEU A 268 -16.10 16.96 -8.26
CA LEU A 268 -15.12 15.89 -8.11
C LEU A 268 -13.94 16.07 -9.08
N PRO A 269 -12.73 15.76 -8.68
CA PRO A 269 -12.31 15.26 -7.36
C PRO A 269 -12.00 16.38 -6.36
N TRP A 270 -11.96 17.64 -6.79
CA TRP A 270 -11.52 18.82 -6.01
C TRP A 270 -12.36 19.06 -4.75
N LYS A 271 -13.60 18.57 -4.70
CA LYS A 271 -14.44 18.52 -3.49
C LYS A 271 -13.71 17.94 -2.27
N PHE A 272 -12.76 17.02 -2.47
CA PHE A 272 -12.00 16.36 -1.41
C PHE A 272 -10.56 16.86 -1.27
N GLU A 273 -10.11 17.78 -2.13
CA GLU A 273 -8.75 18.29 -2.17
C GLU A 273 -8.67 19.73 -1.67
N ALA A 274 -8.81 19.91 -0.34
CA ALA A 274 -8.78 21.23 0.27
C ALA A 274 -7.36 21.78 0.44
N GLY A 275 -7.16 23.05 0.10
CA GLY A 275 -5.88 23.76 0.21
C GLY A 275 -5.03 23.64 -1.05
N THR A 276 -3.82 24.22 -1.02
CA THR A 276 -2.88 24.12 -2.13
C THR A 276 -2.42 22.68 -2.30
N PRO A 277 -2.59 22.07 -3.48
CA PRO A 277 -2.28 20.66 -3.69
C PRO A 277 -0.77 20.37 -3.74
N MET A 278 -0.41 19.12 -3.55
CA MET A 278 0.95 18.59 -3.54
C MET A 278 1.47 18.33 -4.97
N VAL A 279 1.72 19.41 -5.74
CA VAL A 279 2.03 19.31 -7.18
C VAL A 279 3.34 18.59 -7.45
N ALA A 280 4.38 18.81 -6.65
CA ALA A 280 5.67 18.14 -6.81
C ALA A 280 5.53 16.63 -6.57
N GLU A 281 4.78 16.23 -5.54
CA GLU A 281 4.51 14.84 -5.23
C GLU A 281 3.63 14.19 -6.32
N ALA A 282 2.69 14.94 -6.89
CA ALA A 282 1.90 14.49 -8.04
C ALA A 282 2.79 14.26 -9.27
N ALA A 283 3.73 15.16 -9.57
CA ALA A 283 4.73 14.94 -10.62
C ALA A 283 5.54 13.66 -10.36
N GLY A 284 5.93 13.46 -9.10
CA GLY A 284 6.69 12.28 -8.68
C GLY A 284 5.93 10.96 -8.83
N ILE A 285 4.65 10.89 -8.39
CA ILE A 285 3.84 9.65 -8.57
C ILE A 285 3.55 9.40 -10.05
N GLY A 286 3.32 10.46 -10.85
CA GLY A 286 3.17 10.32 -12.30
C GLY A 286 4.41 9.73 -12.97
N ALA A 287 5.61 10.16 -12.57
CA ALA A 287 6.87 9.62 -13.07
C ALA A 287 7.11 8.15 -12.59
N ALA A 288 6.67 7.81 -11.39
CA ALA A 288 6.73 6.44 -10.88
C ALA A 288 5.82 5.49 -11.69
N ILE A 289 4.62 5.93 -12.02
CA ILE A 289 3.69 5.19 -12.87
C ILE A 289 4.26 4.97 -14.26
N ASP A 290 4.85 6.01 -14.88
CA ASP A 290 5.52 5.88 -16.18
C ASP A 290 6.65 4.82 -16.11
N TYR A 291 7.45 4.85 -15.03
CA TYR A 291 8.55 3.91 -14.83
C TYR A 291 8.05 2.47 -14.73
N LEU A 292 7.03 2.22 -13.90
CA LEU A 292 6.42 0.90 -13.72
C LEU A 292 5.74 0.40 -15.00
N SER A 293 5.02 1.27 -15.69
CA SER A 293 4.32 0.94 -16.94
C SER A 293 5.30 0.58 -18.07
N ASN A 294 6.46 1.24 -18.12
CA ASN A 294 7.50 0.92 -19.11
C ASN A 294 8.17 -0.44 -18.87
N ILE A 295 8.23 -0.90 -17.62
CA ILE A 295 8.71 -2.25 -17.28
C ILE A 295 7.59 -3.28 -17.54
N GLY A 296 6.37 -2.96 -17.12
CA GLY A 296 5.19 -3.81 -17.16
C GLY A 296 4.94 -4.54 -15.84
N MET A 297 3.73 -4.39 -15.29
CA MET A 297 3.38 -4.96 -13.99
C MET A 297 3.43 -6.50 -13.96
N ASN A 298 3.11 -7.16 -15.08
CA ASN A 298 3.23 -8.61 -15.20
C ASN A 298 4.67 -9.09 -15.12
N GLU A 299 5.62 -8.38 -15.73
CA GLU A 299 7.05 -8.72 -15.66
C GLU A 299 7.57 -8.54 -14.22
N ILE A 300 7.15 -7.48 -13.54
CA ILE A 300 7.47 -7.24 -12.12
C ILE A 300 6.91 -8.38 -11.26
N ARG A 301 5.66 -8.75 -11.44
CA ARG A 301 5.03 -9.83 -10.69
C ARG A 301 5.71 -11.17 -10.92
N ASN A 302 6.03 -11.51 -12.16
CA ASN A 302 6.74 -12.76 -12.50
C ASN A 302 8.12 -12.81 -11.82
N HIS A 303 8.87 -11.72 -11.87
CA HIS A 303 10.14 -11.60 -11.17
C HIS A 303 10.00 -11.81 -9.66
N GLU A 304 8.99 -11.20 -9.03
CA GLU A 304 8.73 -11.36 -7.59
C GLU A 304 8.36 -12.80 -7.23
N ILE A 305 7.55 -13.49 -8.05
CA ILE A 305 7.23 -14.91 -7.85
C ILE A 305 8.50 -15.74 -7.84
N GLU A 306 9.35 -15.58 -8.86
CA GLU A 306 10.61 -16.33 -8.97
C GLU A 306 11.55 -16.05 -7.78
N LEU A 307 11.69 -14.79 -7.38
CA LEU A 307 12.56 -14.40 -6.27
C LEU A 307 12.00 -14.85 -4.91
N THR A 308 10.67 -14.78 -4.72
CA THR A 308 10.00 -15.23 -3.51
C THR A 308 10.11 -16.75 -3.35
N ASP A 309 9.89 -17.52 -4.42
CA ASP A 309 10.07 -18.96 -4.44
C ASP A 309 11.51 -19.35 -4.09
N TYR A 310 12.49 -18.66 -4.70
CA TYR A 310 13.90 -18.84 -4.37
C TYR A 310 14.19 -18.58 -2.88
N ALA A 311 13.68 -17.45 -2.35
CA ALA A 311 13.89 -17.08 -0.96
C ALA A 311 13.27 -18.08 0.03
N LEU A 312 12.01 -18.51 -0.21
CA LEU A 312 11.32 -19.49 0.62
C LEU A 312 12.08 -20.83 0.66
N LYS A 313 12.48 -21.35 -0.51
CA LYS A 313 13.26 -22.59 -0.61
C LYS A 313 14.60 -22.49 0.09
N LYS A 314 15.30 -21.38 -0.14
CA LYS A 314 16.62 -21.15 0.44
C LYS A 314 16.56 -21.05 1.97
N LEU A 315 15.68 -20.24 2.51
CA LEU A 315 15.50 -20.07 3.95
C LEU A 315 15.12 -21.39 4.63
N THR A 316 14.17 -22.14 4.05
CA THR A 316 13.72 -23.42 4.60
C THR A 316 14.82 -24.47 4.55
N SER A 317 15.59 -24.58 3.43
CA SER A 317 16.64 -25.57 3.29
C SER A 317 17.85 -25.30 4.21
N GLU A 318 18.18 -24.03 4.46
CA GLU A 318 19.36 -23.65 5.26
C GLU A 318 19.11 -23.66 6.76
N PHE A 319 17.86 -23.38 7.20
CA PHE A 319 17.56 -23.19 8.62
C PHE A 319 16.58 -24.21 9.18
N GLY A 320 15.84 -24.94 8.32
CA GLY A 320 14.91 -26.00 8.77
C GLY A 320 13.96 -25.51 9.86
N GLU A 321 13.93 -26.22 10.98
CA GLU A 321 13.05 -25.91 12.12
C GLU A 321 13.49 -24.67 12.93
N THR A 322 14.70 -24.14 12.70
CA THR A 322 15.18 -22.92 13.39
C THR A 322 14.47 -21.68 12.91
N ILE A 323 13.89 -21.68 11.69
CA ILE A 323 13.13 -20.56 11.14
C ILE A 323 11.65 -20.94 10.99
N SER A 324 10.76 -20.11 11.53
CA SER A 324 9.32 -20.23 11.29
C SER A 324 8.88 -19.11 10.37
N ILE A 325 8.48 -19.47 9.14
CA ILE A 325 8.00 -18.53 8.10
C ILE A 325 6.48 -18.50 8.13
N PHE A 326 5.90 -17.28 8.18
CA PHE A 326 4.46 -17.05 8.22
C PHE A 326 3.90 -16.72 6.84
N GLY A 327 2.64 -17.13 6.61
CA GLY A 327 1.89 -16.90 5.38
C GLY A 327 2.06 -18.02 4.35
N PRO A 328 1.41 -17.89 3.18
CA PRO A 328 1.37 -18.93 2.15
C PRO A 328 2.75 -19.43 1.74
N LYS A 329 2.87 -20.74 1.51
CA LYS A 329 4.13 -21.39 1.08
C LYS A 329 4.33 -21.31 -0.42
N ASP A 330 3.26 -21.14 -1.19
CA ASP A 330 3.31 -20.93 -2.63
C ASP A 330 3.57 -19.46 -2.95
N ALA A 331 4.62 -19.17 -3.70
CA ALA A 331 4.99 -17.83 -4.14
C ALA A 331 3.92 -17.18 -5.06
N ASN A 332 3.06 -17.97 -5.70
CA ASN A 332 1.94 -17.44 -6.49
C ASN A 332 0.84 -16.82 -5.64
N GLU A 333 0.67 -17.28 -4.40
CA GLU A 333 -0.38 -16.85 -3.47
C GLU A 333 0.07 -15.69 -2.58
N ARG A 334 1.33 -15.25 -2.72
CA ARG A 334 1.89 -14.14 -1.93
C ARG A 334 2.74 -13.20 -2.78
N GLY A 335 2.88 -11.96 -2.32
CA GLY A 335 3.85 -11.00 -2.85
C GLY A 335 5.23 -11.20 -2.24
N GLY A 336 6.19 -10.36 -2.64
CA GLY A 336 7.58 -10.38 -2.20
C GLY A 336 7.83 -10.04 -0.72
N VAL A 337 6.92 -10.44 0.18
CA VAL A 337 6.98 -10.17 1.62
C VAL A 337 7.09 -11.48 2.39
N ILE A 338 8.11 -11.62 3.23
CA ILE A 338 8.34 -12.81 4.06
C ILE A 338 8.58 -12.37 5.50
N SER A 339 7.63 -12.68 6.38
CA SER A 339 7.78 -12.51 7.83
C SER A 339 8.17 -13.84 8.47
N PHE A 340 9.09 -13.77 9.42
CA PHE A 340 9.58 -14.98 10.10
C PHE A 340 9.99 -14.69 11.55
N THR A 341 10.02 -15.75 12.36
CA THR A 341 10.77 -15.81 13.62
C THR A 341 11.97 -16.72 13.46
N PHE A 342 12.97 -16.51 14.30
CA PHE A 342 14.18 -17.32 14.31
C PHE A 342 14.42 -17.75 15.75
N ASP A 343 14.45 -19.04 16.00
CA ASP A 343 14.52 -19.57 17.37
C ASP A 343 15.75 -19.05 18.11
N GLY A 344 15.58 -18.63 19.36
CA GLY A 344 16.62 -18.11 20.21
C GLY A 344 17.11 -16.69 19.89
N ALA A 345 16.64 -16.04 18.80
CA ALA A 345 17.04 -14.69 18.43
C ALA A 345 15.82 -13.74 18.35
N HIS A 346 15.89 -12.63 19.07
CA HIS A 346 14.83 -11.63 18.99
C HIS A 346 14.90 -10.87 17.64
N PRO A 347 13.75 -10.52 16.99
CA PRO A 347 13.75 -9.83 15.71
C PRO A 347 14.60 -8.55 15.63
N HIS A 348 14.69 -7.78 16.71
CA HIS A 348 15.55 -6.59 16.77
C HIS A 348 17.03 -6.94 16.73
N ASP A 349 17.45 -8.02 17.39
CA ASP A 349 18.84 -8.47 17.38
C ASP A 349 19.22 -8.99 15.99
N ILE A 350 18.31 -9.71 15.33
CA ILE A 350 18.47 -10.15 13.93
C ILE A 350 18.67 -8.93 13.03
N SER A 351 17.83 -7.91 13.15
CA SER A 351 17.92 -6.69 12.35
C SER A 351 19.26 -5.96 12.60
N GLN A 352 19.74 -5.91 13.83
CA GLN A 352 21.01 -5.27 14.17
C GLN A 352 22.21 -6.02 13.58
N VAL A 353 22.24 -7.35 13.68
CA VAL A 353 23.33 -8.16 13.10
C VAL A 353 23.35 -8.04 11.57
N LEU A 354 22.17 -8.01 10.92
CA LEU A 354 22.05 -7.81 9.49
C LEU A 354 22.46 -6.41 9.04
N ASP A 355 22.20 -5.36 9.84
CA ASP A 355 22.65 -4.00 9.57
C ASP A 355 24.17 -3.86 9.54
N GLU A 356 24.91 -4.64 10.35
CA GLU A 356 26.39 -4.71 10.28
C GLU A 356 26.89 -5.25 8.92
N GLU A 357 26.03 -5.96 8.19
CA GLU A 357 26.27 -6.46 6.83
C GLU A 357 25.64 -5.57 5.74
N ASN A 358 25.08 -4.39 6.11
CA ASN A 358 24.31 -3.48 5.25
C ASN A 358 23.06 -4.10 4.65
N ILE A 359 22.44 -5.07 5.32
CA ILE A 359 21.19 -5.72 4.92
C ILE A 359 20.05 -5.09 5.71
N CYS A 360 19.21 -4.33 5.02
CA CYS A 360 18.09 -3.63 5.62
C CYS A 360 16.85 -4.54 5.64
N ILE A 361 16.40 -4.90 6.84
CA ILE A 361 15.12 -5.57 7.08
C ILE A 361 14.33 -4.83 8.15
N ARG A 362 13.07 -5.19 8.35
CA ARG A 362 12.24 -4.64 9.42
C ARG A 362 12.00 -5.65 10.53
N ALA A 363 12.07 -5.20 11.79
CA ALA A 363 11.67 -5.93 12.98
C ALA A 363 10.46 -5.27 13.66
N GLY A 364 9.53 -6.04 14.21
CA GLY A 364 8.41 -5.56 15.03
C GLY A 364 7.04 -6.07 14.62
N HIS A 365 6.00 -5.25 14.89
CA HIS A 365 4.59 -5.59 14.64
C HIS A 365 4.10 -5.22 13.22
N HIS A 366 4.91 -4.55 12.41
CA HIS A 366 4.61 -4.12 11.03
C HIS A 366 3.31 -3.32 10.89
N CYS A 367 2.90 -2.57 11.91
CA CYS A 367 1.62 -1.87 11.99
C CYS A 367 0.39 -2.79 11.84
N ALA A 368 0.50 -4.05 12.28
CA ALA A 368 -0.54 -5.08 12.28
C ALA A 368 -0.51 -5.87 13.60
N LYS A 369 -0.63 -5.15 14.72
CA LYS A 369 -0.54 -5.76 16.06
C LYS A 369 -1.63 -6.81 16.33
N PRO A 370 -2.88 -6.66 15.87
CA PRO A 370 -3.88 -7.73 15.98
C PRO A 370 -3.43 -9.03 15.30
N LEU A 371 -2.86 -8.95 14.10
CA LEU A 371 -2.33 -10.12 13.40
C LEU A 371 -1.18 -10.80 14.17
N MET A 372 -0.29 -10.03 14.84
CA MET A 372 0.75 -10.64 15.69
C MET A 372 0.15 -11.46 16.85
N GLN A 373 -0.99 -11.04 17.39
CA GLN A 373 -1.71 -11.80 18.43
C GLN A 373 -2.30 -13.09 17.86
N VAL A 374 -2.87 -13.05 16.67
CA VAL A 374 -3.39 -14.25 15.96
C VAL A 374 -2.28 -15.24 15.68
N LEU A 375 -1.11 -14.78 15.22
CA LEU A 375 0.08 -15.59 14.97
C LEU A 375 0.77 -16.07 16.26
N ASN A 376 0.29 -15.64 17.44
CA ASN A 376 0.86 -15.94 18.75
C ASN A 376 2.35 -15.58 18.85
N VAL A 377 2.75 -14.42 18.28
CA VAL A 377 4.13 -13.89 18.34
C VAL A 377 4.15 -12.46 18.84
N GLY A 378 5.20 -12.10 19.58
CA GLY A 378 5.39 -10.71 20.04
C GLY A 378 5.78 -9.76 18.93
N ALA A 379 6.62 -10.24 18.00
CA ALA A 379 7.15 -9.51 16.85
C ALA A 379 7.74 -10.50 15.85
N THR A 380 7.92 -10.06 14.60
CA THR A 380 8.62 -10.82 13.56
C THR A 380 9.72 -9.99 12.90
N SER A 381 10.69 -10.68 12.30
CA SER A 381 11.56 -10.10 11.27
C SER A 381 10.81 -10.18 9.93
N ARG A 382 10.89 -9.13 9.12
CA ARG A 382 10.25 -9.09 7.81
C ARG A 382 11.24 -8.67 6.74
N VAL A 383 11.40 -9.51 5.74
CA VAL A 383 12.04 -9.19 4.46
C VAL A 383 10.97 -8.79 3.47
N SER A 384 11.21 -7.79 2.66
CA SER A 384 10.32 -7.42 1.58
C SER A 384 11.12 -6.97 0.36
N MET A 385 10.98 -7.73 -0.71
CA MET A 385 11.65 -7.57 -1.98
C MET A 385 10.84 -6.67 -2.91
N TYR A 386 11.51 -6.16 -3.95
CA TYR A 386 10.86 -5.48 -5.05
C TYR A 386 11.67 -5.64 -6.34
N LEU A 387 11.26 -5.00 -7.42
CA LEU A 387 11.81 -5.14 -8.77
C LEU A 387 13.33 -4.92 -8.90
N TYR A 388 13.97 -4.32 -7.91
CA TYR A 388 15.42 -4.09 -7.88
C TYR A 388 16.20 -5.10 -7.02
N ASN A 389 15.55 -6.13 -6.48
CA ASN A 389 16.21 -7.19 -5.73
C ASN A 389 16.46 -8.41 -6.63
N ASP A 390 17.51 -9.17 -6.34
CA ASP A 390 17.87 -10.40 -7.04
C ASP A 390 18.28 -11.53 -6.08
N GLN A 391 18.61 -12.69 -6.63
CA GLN A 391 19.02 -13.86 -5.85
C GLN A 391 20.26 -13.59 -4.98
N SER A 392 21.17 -12.71 -5.41
CA SER A 392 22.36 -12.38 -4.62
C SER A 392 22.02 -11.62 -3.33
N ASP A 393 20.94 -10.83 -3.35
CA ASP A 393 20.44 -10.16 -2.14
C ASP A 393 19.91 -11.19 -1.12
N ILE A 394 19.25 -12.26 -1.61
CA ILE A 394 18.77 -13.38 -0.78
C ILE A 394 19.92 -14.23 -0.24
N ASP A 395 20.93 -14.51 -1.07
CA ASP A 395 22.12 -15.24 -0.61
C ASP A 395 22.86 -14.46 0.49
N ALA A 396 22.96 -13.15 0.36
CA ALA A 396 23.53 -12.29 1.39
C ALA A 396 22.68 -12.30 2.68
N LEU A 397 21.35 -12.25 2.59
CA LEU A 397 20.45 -12.40 3.73
C LEU A 397 20.72 -13.73 4.45
N VAL A 398 20.80 -14.85 3.73
CA VAL A 398 21.08 -16.17 4.30
C VAL A 398 22.45 -16.19 4.98
N ALA A 399 23.47 -15.63 4.36
CA ALA A 399 24.80 -15.50 4.97
C ALA A 399 24.76 -14.67 6.27
N GLY A 400 23.99 -13.60 6.30
CA GLY A 400 23.76 -12.78 7.49
C GLY A 400 23.03 -13.56 8.58
N LEU A 401 22.00 -14.34 8.25
CA LEU A 401 21.27 -15.19 9.21
C LEU A 401 22.14 -16.33 9.77
N HIS A 402 23.11 -16.85 9.02
CA HIS A 402 24.11 -17.77 9.57
C HIS A 402 24.98 -17.09 10.64
N LYS A 403 25.30 -15.81 10.50
CA LYS A 403 25.99 -15.03 11.55
C LYS A 403 25.13 -14.89 12.80
N VAL A 404 23.83 -14.57 12.63
CA VAL A 404 22.86 -14.56 13.73
C VAL A 404 22.87 -15.88 14.46
N ARG A 405 22.72 -17.02 13.74
CA ARG A 405 22.74 -18.35 14.32
C ARG A 405 24.01 -18.62 15.13
N ASN A 406 25.18 -18.28 14.60
CA ASN A 406 26.45 -18.47 15.29
C ASN A 406 26.62 -17.57 16.51
N LEU A 407 26.09 -16.34 16.48
CA LEU A 407 26.21 -15.38 17.58
C LEU A 407 25.35 -15.78 18.78
N PHE A 408 24.14 -16.29 18.53
CA PHE A 408 23.20 -16.72 19.57
C PHE A 408 23.30 -18.20 19.94
N THR A 409 24.29 -18.92 19.38
CA THR A 409 24.57 -20.33 19.68
C THR A 409 23.38 -21.26 19.44
N LEU A 410 22.71 -21.07 18.30
CA LEU A 410 21.48 -21.78 17.91
C LEU A 410 21.77 -23.05 17.10
#